data_c21357e7c88764ecd1189cf810f11e7e
#
_entry.id   c21357e7c88764ecd1189cf810f11e7e
#
_cell.length_a   1.000
_cell.length_b   1.000
_cell.length_c   1.000
_cell.angle_alpha   90.00
_cell.angle_beta   90.00
_cell.angle_gamma   90.00
#
_symmetry.space_group_name_H-M   'P 1'
#
loop_
_entity.id
_entity.type
_entity.pdbx_description
1 polymer ?
#
loop_
_entity_poly.entity_id
_entity_poly.type
_entity_poly.pdbx_seq_one_letter_code
_entity_poly.pdbx_strand_id
1 'polypeptide(L)'
;MTEPTQPSLPGRLAALVLVFLGGFVVMVLEVYGAYLMRPHFGSSQEVWLAMIGMVMVALSAGYYLGGRMADRFKRASFLTWLLYPAGVFIFFTKEISAPVLELQWMETANVVLASTAVSAAVFLPPCFVLGMLAPYMIRLCAHSVEHVGAVAGKVYAASTMGSIAGVFVPVLLIPQIGATNVPRWSIEEVFHIAGGLTMGLGVLCWLMDRWFNSKTI
;
A
#
# COMPACT_ATOMS: atom_id res chain seq x y z
N MET A 1 26.06 -10.46 -27.42
CA MET A 1 25.43 -9.89 -26.21
C MET A 1 24.23 -9.10 -26.68
N THR A 2 23.02 -9.62 -26.50
CA THR A 2 21.78 -8.91 -26.84
C THR A 2 21.60 -7.77 -25.85
N GLU A 3 21.55 -6.53 -26.33
CA GLU A 3 21.23 -5.37 -25.48
C GLU A 3 19.95 -5.62 -24.72
N PRO A 4 19.93 -5.33 -23.39
CA PRO A 4 18.71 -5.48 -22.61
C PRO A 4 17.64 -4.53 -23.18
N THR A 5 16.59 -5.11 -23.75
CA THR A 5 15.49 -4.37 -24.38
C THR A 5 14.83 -3.43 -23.38
N GLN A 6 14.80 -2.14 -23.70
CA GLN A 6 14.11 -1.15 -22.87
C GLN A 6 12.62 -1.51 -22.74
N PRO A 7 12.01 -1.40 -21.53
CA PRO A 7 10.57 -1.56 -21.39
C PRO A 7 9.86 -0.56 -22.31
N SER A 8 8.77 -1.04 -22.89
CA SER A 8 7.93 -0.20 -23.74
C SER A 8 7.41 1.01 -22.95
N LEU A 9 7.11 2.11 -23.65
CA LEU A 9 6.53 3.30 -23.01
C LEU A 9 5.30 2.97 -22.14
N PRO A 10 4.33 2.13 -22.61
CA PRO A 10 3.20 1.72 -21.77
C PRO A 10 3.63 0.94 -20.52
N GLY A 11 4.68 0.12 -20.58
CA GLY A 11 5.19 -0.59 -19.39
C GLY A 11 5.76 0.36 -18.32
N ARG A 12 6.47 1.42 -18.75
CA ARG A 12 6.98 2.45 -17.82
C ARG A 12 5.86 3.27 -17.20
N LEU A 13 4.86 3.66 -17.98
CA LEU A 13 3.70 4.39 -17.47
C LEU A 13 2.90 3.53 -16.48
N ALA A 14 2.67 2.25 -16.79
CA ALA A 14 1.99 1.33 -15.90
C ALA A 14 2.74 1.16 -14.58
N ALA A 15 4.08 1.08 -14.60
CA ALA A 15 4.90 1.02 -13.38
C ALA A 15 4.74 2.29 -12.52
N LEU A 16 4.72 3.49 -13.13
CA LEU A 16 4.52 4.74 -12.40
C LEU A 16 3.11 4.84 -11.82
N VAL A 17 2.07 4.44 -12.56
CA VAL A 17 0.69 4.39 -12.08
C VAL A 17 0.57 3.40 -10.91
N LEU A 18 1.21 2.25 -11.01
CA LEU A 18 1.18 1.21 -9.98
C LEU A 18 1.80 1.71 -8.66
N VAL A 19 2.95 2.36 -8.69
CA VAL A 19 3.57 2.89 -7.48
C VAL A 19 2.86 4.13 -6.94
N PHE A 20 2.28 4.95 -7.82
CA PHE A 20 1.42 6.08 -7.41
C PHE A 20 0.20 5.58 -6.63
N LEU A 21 -0.55 4.64 -7.19
CA LEU A 21 -1.73 4.08 -6.54
C LEU A 21 -1.37 3.25 -5.30
N GLY A 22 -0.22 2.58 -5.30
CA GLY A 22 0.30 1.90 -4.11
C GLY A 22 0.56 2.87 -2.96
N GLY A 23 1.24 3.98 -3.22
CA GLY A 23 1.45 5.05 -2.24
C GLY A 23 0.14 5.69 -1.77
N PHE A 24 -0.82 5.89 -2.69
CA PHE A 24 -2.16 6.36 -2.37
C PHE A 24 -2.86 5.43 -1.36
N VAL A 25 -2.89 4.13 -1.64
CA VAL A 25 -3.53 3.15 -0.75
C VAL A 25 -2.87 3.10 0.61
N VAL A 26 -1.53 3.12 0.70
CA VAL A 26 -0.81 3.14 1.99
C VAL A 26 -1.27 4.31 2.86
N MET A 27 -1.34 5.52 2.30
CA MET A 27 -1.77 6.69 3.05
C MET A 27 -3.25 6.67 3.42
N VAL A 28 -4.10 6.12 2.54
CA VAL A 28 -5.51 5.88 2.88
C VAL A 28 -5.62 4.92 4.07
N LEU A 29 -4.87 3.82 4.08
CA LEU A 29 -4.87 2.87 5.19
C LEU A 29 -4.39 3.52 6.49
N GLU A 30 -3.36 4.37 6.44
CA GLU A 30 -2.82 5.06 7.61
C GLU A 30 -3.82 6.06 8.18
N VAL A 31 -4.39 6.93 7.35
CA VAL A 31 -5.34 7.95 7.80
C VAL A 31 -6.63 7.31 8.32
N TYR A 32 -7.21 6.37 7.55
CA TYR A 32 -8.48 5.73 7.93
C TYR A 32 -8.31 4.66 8.99
N GLY A 33 -7.13 4.07 9.09
CA GLY A 33 -6.76 3.20 10.20
C GLY A 33 -6.85 3.89 11.55
N ALA A 34 -6.43 5.15 11.62
CA ALA A 34 -6.57 5.95 12.84
C ALA A 34 -8.05 6.18 13.19
N TYR A 35 -8.89 6.46 12.21
CA TYR A 35 -10.34 6.59 12.45
C TYR A 35 -10.98 5.26 12.87
N LEU A 36 -10.53 4.12 12.33
CA LEU A 36 -10.99 2.78 12.73
C LEU A 36 -10.67 2.47 14.20
N MET A 37 -9.48 2.87 14.66
CA MET A 37 -9.02 2.59 16.03
C MET A 37 -9.58 3.56 17.08
N ARG A 38 -10.04 4.75 16.65
CA ARG A 38 -10.49 5.82 17.53
C ARG A 38 -11.59 5.42 18.54
N PRO A 39 -12.62 4.63 18.19
CA PRO A 39 -13.66 4.24 19.14
C PRO A 39 -13.13 3.39 20.32
N HIS A 40 -12.04 2.64 20.13
CA HIS A 40 -11.49 1.70 21.11
C HIS A 40 -10.34 2.29 21.93
N PHE A 41 -9.47 3.08 21.30
CA PHE A 41 -8.25 3.61 21.92
C PHE A 41 -8.26 5.13 22.09
N GLY A 42 -9.30 5.81 21.58
CA GLY A 42 -9.32 7.27 21.54
C GLY A 42 -8.43 7.84 20.42
N SER A 43 -8.18 9.15 20.48
CA SER A 43 -7.36 9.88 19.51
C SER A 43 -6.08 10.42 20.15
N SER A 44 -5.47 9.65 21.06
CA SER A 44 -4.25 10.06 21.73
C SER A 44 -3.05 10.04 20.77
N GLN A 45 -2.06 10.85 21.08
CA GLN A 45 -0.82 10.91 20.29
C GLN A 45 -0.09 9.56 20.28
N GLU A 46 -0.18 8.80 21.36
CA GLU A 46 0.44 7.49 21.51
C GLU A 46 -0.13 6.47 20.51
N VAL A 47 -1.44 6.46 20.30
CA VAL A 47 -2.10 5.59 19.32
C VAL A 47 -1.65 5.93 17.88
N TRP A 48 -1.54 7.21 17.56
CA TRP A 48 -1.02 7.67 16.28
C TRP A 48 0.43 7.23 16.06
N LEU A 49 1.29 7.41 17.06
CA LEU A 49 2.70 7.00 16.97
C LEU A 49 2.86 5.49 16.82
N ALA A 50 2.05 4.71 17.55
CA ALA A 50 2.06 3.25 17.43
C ALA A 50 1.69 2.79 16.02
N MET A 51 0.65 3.38 15.43
CA MET A 51 0.18 3.03 14.09
C MET A 51 1.19 3.44 13.02
N ILE A 52 1.67 4.68 13.02
CA ILE A 52 2.69 5.17 12.07
C ILE A 52 3.95 4.31 12.17
N GLY A 53 4.42 4.03 13.40
CA GLY A 53 5.58 3.20 13.62
C GLY A 53 5.43 1.80 13.03
N MET A 54 4.26 1.18 13.18
CA MET A 54 3.99 -0.15 12.65
C MET A 54 3.90 -0.16 11.11
N VAL A 55 3.27 0.85 10.51
CA VAL A 55 3.24 1.02 9.05
C VAL A 55 4.66 1.20 8.50
N MET A 56 5.49 2.00 9.17
CA MET A 56 6.89 2.20 8.75
C MET A 56 7.73 0.92 8.85
N VAL A 57 7.53 0.10 9.89
CA VAL A 57 8.16 -1.23 10.00
C VAL A 57 7.72 -2.12 8.85
N ALA A 58 6.42 -2.16 8.55
CA ALA A 58 5.87 -2.94 7.44
C ALA A 58 6.47 -2.51 6.09
N LEU A 59 6.50 -1.21 5.82
CA LEU A 59 7.07 -0.66 4.58
C LEU A 59 8.58 -0.95 4.47
N SER A 60 9.35 -0.80 5.55
CA SER A 60 10.79 -1.09 5.56
C SER A 60 11.06 -2.55 5.21
N ALA A 61 10.32 -3.48 5.84
CA ALA A 61 10.41 -4.89 5.54
C ALA A 61 9.99 -5.20 4.09
N GLY A 62 8.92 -4.54 3.62
CA GLY A 62 8.45 -4.63 2.24
C GLY A 62 9.48 -4.14 1.24
N TYR A 63 10.12 -3.00 1.47
CA TYR A 63 11.19 -2.48 0.61
C TYR A 63 12.36 -3.45 0.52
N TYR A 64 12.81 -3.97 1.65
CA TYR A 64 13.94 -4.90 1.69
C TYR A 64 13.62 -6.21 0.93
N LEU A 65 12.50 -6.85 1.23
CA LEU A 65 12.13 -8.10 0.59
C LEU A 65 11.69 -7.90 -0.86
N GLY A 66 11.00 -6.82 -1.18
CA GLY A 66 10.60 -6.47 -2.54
C GLY A 66 11.77 -6.34 -3.50
N GLY A 67 12.86 -5.68 -3.05
CA GLY A 67 14.10 -5.59 -3.82
C GLY A 67 14.73 -6.96 -4.07
N ARG A 68 14.86 -7.78 -3.02
CA ARG A 68 15.43 -9.15 -3.16
C ARG A 68 14.58 -10.06 -4.04
N MET A 69 13.25 -9.96 -3.92
CA MET A 69 12.34 -10.76 -4.74
C MET A 69 12.34 -10.31 -6.21
N ALA A 70 12.50 -9.02 -6.48
CA ALA A 70 12.63 -8.51 -7.83
C ALA A 70 13.88 -9.03 -8.55
N ASP A 71 14.99 -9.24 -7.82
CA ASP A 71 16.19 -9.86 -8.36
C ASP A 71 15.99 -11.33 -8.71
N ARG A 72 15.16 -12.04 -7.94
CA ARG A 72 14.87 -13.47 -8.14
C ARG A 72 13.76 -13.70 -9.16
N PHE A 73 12.67 -12.95 -9.09
CA PHE A 73 11.47 -13.11 -9.92
C PHE A 73 11.32 -11.90 -10.84
N LYS A 74 12.02 -11.86 -11.93
CA LYS A 74 12.04 -10.74 -12.89
C LYS A 74 10.74 -10.56 -13.70
N ARG A 75 9.57 -10.75 -13.06
CA ARG A 75 8.24 -10.67 -13.67
C ARG A 75 7.28 -9.90 -12.76
N ALA A 76 6.57 -8.92 -13.33
CA ALA A 76 5.57 -8.14 -12.58
C ALA A 76 4.41 -9.02 -12.07
N SER A 77 4.02 -10.07 -12.80
CA SER A 77 2.94 -10.99 -12.41
C SER A 77 3.17 -11.71 -11.08
N PHE A 78 4.41 -11.80 -10.61
CA PHE A 78 4.69 -12.32 -9.27
C PHE A 78 3.98 -11.48 -8.19
N LEU A 79 3.94 -10.15 -8.34
CA LEU A 79 3.27 -9.26 -7.40
C LEU A 79 1.74 -9.47 -7.37
N THR A 80 1.14 -9.99 -8.44
CA THR A 80 -0.30 -10.30 -8.47
C THR A 80 -0.69 -11.26 -7.34
N TRP A 81 0.13 -12.30 -7.10
CA TRP A 81 -0.09 -13.29 -6.04
C TRP A 81 -0.01 -12.71 -4.62
N LEU A 82 0.63 -11.57 -4.45
CA LEU A 82 0.75 -10.86 -3.18
C LEU A 82 -0.28 -9.75 -3.04
N LEU A 83 -0.51 -8.98 -4.11
CA LEU A 83 -1.44 -7.85 -4.11
C LEU A 83 -2.90 -8.29 -4.02
N TYR A 84 -3.26 -9.42 -4.64
CA TYR A 84 -4.64 -9.88 -4.60
C TYR A 84 -5.08 -10.28 -3.18
N PRO A 85 -4.35 -11.15 -2.44
CA PRO A 85 -4.68 -11.41 -1.03
C PRO A 85 -4.60 -10.18 -0.14
N ALA A 86 -3.62 -9.28 -0.38
CA ALA A 86 -3.52 -8.02 0.36
C ALA A 86 -4.75 -7.13 0.12
N GLY A 87 -5.25 -7.06 -1.12
CA GLY A 87 -6.46 -6.32 -1.46
C GLY A 87 -7.71 -6.92 -0.81
N VAL A 88 -7.82 -8.25 -0.79
CA VAL A 88 -8.90 -8.95 -0.07
C VAL A 88 -8.81 -8.66 1.44
N PHE A 89 -7.61 -8.69 2.00
CA PHE A 89 -7.40 -8.36 3.41
C PHE A 89 -7.83 -6.92 3.74
N ILE A 90 -7.45 -5.94 2.89
CA ILE A 90 -7.88 -4.55 3.03
C ILE A 90 -9.39 -4.43 2.92
N PHE A 91 -10.01 -5.12 1.97
CA PHE A 91 -11.45 -5.09 1.75
C PHE A 91 -12.23 -5.54 2.98
N PHE A 92 -11.76 -6.57 3.67
CA PHE A 92 -12.36 -7.11 4.89
C PHE A 92 -11.70 -6.60 6.19
N THR A 93 -11.04 -5.44 6.16
CA THR A 93 -10.32 -4.88 7.32
C THR A 93 -11.24 -4.74 8.54
N LYS A 94 -12.49 -4.31 8.36
CA LYS A 94 -13.44 -4.11 9.46
C LYS A 94 -13.77 -5.45 10.13
N GLU A 95 -14.07 -6.47 9.35
CA GLU A 95 -14.41 -7.81 9.84
C GLU A 95 -13.20 -8.50 10.51
N ILE A 96 -12.01 -8.28 9.96
CA ILE A 96 -10.76 -8.82 10.51
C ILE A 96 -10.38 -8.11 11.81
N SER A 97 -10.60 -6.79 11.89
CA SER A 97 -10.24 -6.00 13.07
C SER A 97 -11.19 -6.22 14.25
N ALA A 98 -12.48 -6.49 14.01
CA ALA A 98 -13.48 -6.63 15.05
C ALA A 98 -13.09 -7.67 16.13
N PRO A 99 -12.79 -8.95 15.80
CA PRO A 99 -12.41 -9.93 16.82
C PRO A 99 -11.09 -9.59 17.51
N VAL A 100 -10.19 -8.86 16.86
CA VAL A 100 -8.92 -8.43 17.47
C VAL A 100 -9.19 -7.31 18.48
N LEU A 101 -10.09 -6.38 18.16
CA LEU A 101 -10.47 -5.25 19.01
C LEU A 101 -11.30 -5.68 20.23
N GLU A 102 -11.99 -6.82 20.18
CA GLU A 102 -12.83 -7.35 21.27
C GLU A 102 -12.06 -8.28 22.22
N LEU A 103 -10.75 -8.47 22.05
CA LEU A 103 -9.96 -9.34 22.92
C LEU A 103 -9.87 -8.77 24.35
N GLN A 104 -10.30 -9.54 25.34
CA GLN A 104 -10.40 -9.13 26.76
C GLN A 104 -9.08 -8.60 27.36
N TRP A 105 -7.92 -9.12 26.91
CA TRP A 105 -6.62 -8.62 27.41
C TRP A 105 -6.34 -7.16 27.05
N MET A 106 -7.02 -6.61 26.04
CA MET A 106 -6.87 -5.22 25.61
C MET A 106 -7.44 -4.23 26.64
N GLU A 107 -8.43 -4.62 27.42
CA GLU A 107 -9.00 -3.81 28.50
C GLU A 107 -8.00 -3.61 29.65
N THR A 108 -7.10 -4.56 29.85
CA THR A 108 -6.08 -4.55 30.92
C THR A 108 -4.68 -4.14 30.45
N ALA A 109 -4.43 -4.13 29.13
CA ALA A 109 -3.14 -3.78 28.55
C ALA A 109 -2.93 -2.26 28.51
N ASN A 110 -1.65 -1.87 28.50
CA ASN A 110 -1.29 -0.49 28.22
C ASN A 110 -1.76 -0.11 26.80
N VAL A 111 -2.39 1.06 26.67
CA VAL A 111 -2.96 1.58 25.40
C VAL A 111 -1.94 1.54 24.27
N VAL A 112 -0.67 1.85 24.53
CA VAL A 112 0.41 1.80 23.51
C VAL A 112 0.62 0.37 23.02
N LEU A 113 0.68 -0.60 23.94
CA LEU A 113 0.90 -2.00 23.57
C LEU A 113 -0.29 -2.56 22.81
N ALA A 114 -1.50 -2.30 23.28
CA ALA A 114 -2.73 -2.76 22.65
C ALA A 114 -2.92 -2.15 21.24
N SER A 115 -2.74 -0.83 21.10
CA SER A 115 -2.86 -0.16 19.80
C SER A 115 -1.77 -0.60 18.82
N THR A 116 -0.54 -0.87 19.31
CA THR A 116 0.54 -1.41 18.48
C THR A 116 0.22 -2.82 17.98
N ALA A 117 -0.31 -3.69 18.85
CA ALA A 117 -0.68 -5.05 18.47
C ALA A 117 -1.81 -5.09 17.44
N VAL A 118 -2.85 -4.25 17.61
CA VAL A 118 -3.93 -4.11 16.62
C VAL A 118 -3.39 -3.56 15.30
N SER A 119 -2.57 -2.51 15.36
CA SER A 119 -1.95 -1.94 14.16
C SER A 119 -1.11 -2.97 13.42
N ALA A 120 -0.36 -3.80 14.15
CA ALA A 120 0.40 -4.90 13.56
C ALA A 120 -0.51 -5.92 12.87
N ALA A 121 -1.56 -6.37 13.56
CA ALA A 121 -2.47 -7.37 13.00
C ALA A 121 -3.19 -6.88 11.73
N VAL A 122 -3.61 -5.62 11.72
CA VAL A 122 -4.47 -5.06 10.67
C VAL A 122 -3.69 -4.43 9.53
N PHE A 123 -2.62 -3.67 9.81
CA PHE A 123 -1.95 -2.87 8.78
C PHE A 123 -0.61 -3.45 8.31
N LEU A 124 0.08 -4.28 9.14
CA LEU A 124 1.38 -4.82 8.75
C LEU A 124 1.28 -5.68 7.48
N PRO A 125 0.35 -6.65 7.33
CA PRO A 125 0.32 -7.50 6.14
C PRO A 125 0.11 -6.73 4.83
N PRO A 126 -0.91 -5.85 4.69
CA PRO A 126 -1.11 -5.13 3.44
C PRO A 126 -0.05 -4.08 3.17
N CYS A 127 0.41 -3.31 4.17
CA CYS A 127 1.46 -2.31 3.98
C CYS A 127 2.81 -2.93 3.62
N PHE A 128 3.12 -4.12 4.15
CA PHE A 128 4.29 -4.89 3.76
C PHE A 128 4.27 -5.21 2.25
N VAL A 129 3.15 -5.71 1.74
CA VAL A 129 3.01 -6.04 0.30
C VAL A 129 3.07 -4.77 -0.56
N LEU A 130 2.37 -3.70 -0.16
CA LEU A 130 2.40 -2.42 -0.88
C LEU A 130 3.80 -1.80 -0.89
N GLY A 131 4.57 -1.97 0.20
CA GLY A 131 5.96 -1.54 0.27
C GLY A 131 6.86 -2.21 -0.78
N MET A 132 6.56 -3.44 -1.20
CA MET A 132 7.36 -4.13 -2.20
C MET A 132 7.29 -3.48 -3.59
N LEU A 133 6.27 -2.68 -3.90
CA LEU A 133 6.01 -2.14 -5.24
C LEU A 133 7.14 -1.25 -5.76
N ALA A 134 7.61 -0.29 -4.96
CA ALA A 134 8.59 0.68 -5.41
C ALA A 134 9.94 0.03 -5.80
N PRO A 135 10.62 -0.72 -4.93
CA PRO A 135 11.88 -1.36 -5.30
C PRO A 135 11.72 -2.38 -6.42
N TYR A 136 10.58 -3.08 -6.45
CA TYR A 136 10.28 -4.03 -7.52
C TYR A 136 10.16 -3.33 -8.89
N MET A 137 9.45 -2.20 -8.97
CA MET A 137 9.32 -1.44 -10.22
C MET A 137 10.63 -0.77 -10.63
N ILE A 138 11.43 -0.28 -9.69
CA ILE A 138 12.78 0.22 -9.99
C ILE A 138 13.59 -0.88 -10.68
N ARG A 139 13.60 -2.08 -10.12
CA ARG A 139 14.36 -3.21 -10.68
C ARG A 139 13.89 -3.64 -12.06
N LEU A 140 12.58 -3.65 -12.31
CA LEU A 140 12.02 -4.01 -13.62
C LEU A 140 12.24 -2.93 -14.68
N CYS A 141 12.28 -1.66 -14.29
CA CYS A 141 12.43 -0.53 -15.22
C CYS A 141 13.88 -0.09 -15.45
N ALA A 142 14.80 -0.46 -14.55
CA ALA A 142 16.22 -0.11 -14.70
C ALA A 142 16.95 -1.07 -15.65
N HIS A 143 17.59 -0.54 -16.67
CA HIS A 143 18.29 -1.32 -17.72
C HIS A 143 19.79 -1.37 -17.51
N SER A 144 20.36 -0.32 -16.89
CA SER A 144 21.77 -0.23 -16.59
C SER A 144 21.97 0.48 -15.26
N VAL A 145 23.12 0.26 -14.65
CA VAL A 145 23.51 0.90 -13.38
C VAL A 145 23.53 2.43 -13.52
N GLU A 146 23.95 2.94 -14.68
CA GLU A 146 24.03 4.38 -14.97
C GLU A 146 22.66 5.09 -14.92
N HIS A 147 21.57 4.40 -15.23
CA HIS A 147 20.21 4.96 -15.29
C HIS A 147 19.36 4.63 -14.06
N VAL A 148 19.84 3.80 -13.14
CA VAL A 148 19.08 3.39 -11.93
C VAL A 148 18.64 4.59 -11.10
N GLY A 149 19.51 5.59 -10.90
CA GLY A 149 19.17 6.79 -10.13
C GLY A 149 18.00 7.58 -10.71
N ALA A 150 17.99 7.78 -12.05
CA ALA A 150 16.89 8.49 -12.72
C ALA A 150 15.56 7.72 -12.66
N VAL A 151 15.61 6.39 -12.77
CA VAL A 151 14.42 5.52 -12.65
C VAL A 151 13.90 5.55 -11.21
N ALA A 152 14.78 5.37 -10.23
CA ALA A 152 14.44 5.41 -8.81
C ALA A 152 13.81 6.76 -8.43
N GLY A 153 14.40 7.88 -8.89
CA GLY A 153 13.85 9.20 -8.65
C GLY A 153 12.41 9.35 -9.16
N LYS A 154 12.11 8.88 -10.37
CA LYS A 154 10.75 8.91 -10.95
C LYS A 154 9.77 8.02 -10.16
N VAL A 155 10.19 6.82 -9.79
CA VAL A 155 9.36 5.87 -9.02
C VAL A 155 9.04 6.43 -7.64
N TYR A 156 10.04 6.95 -6.92
CA TYR A 156 9.82 7.56 -5.61
C TYR A 156 8.96 8.83 -5.68
N ALA A 157 9.20 9.69 -6.69
CA ALA A 157 8.37 10.87 -6.89
C ALA A 157 6.92 10.48 -7.17
N ALA A 158 6.66 9.50 -8.03
CA ALA A 158 5.31 9.00 -8.32
C ALA A 158 4.65 8.42 -7.06
N SER A 159 5.37 7.59 -6.28
CA SER A 159 4.87 7.03 -5.03
C SER A 159 4.52 8.11 -4.00
N THR A 160 5.39 9.12 -3.84
CA THR A 160 5.16 10.24 -2.92
C THR A 160 3.96 11.09 -3.36
N MET A 161 3.82 11.37 -4.65
CA MET A 161 2.63 12.07 -5.17
C MET A 161 1.35 11.28 -4.93
N GLY A 162 1.41 9.95 -5.07
CA GLY A 162 0.31 9.06 -4.70
C GLY A 162 -0.02 9.16 -3.20
N SER A 163 0.99 9.15 -2.33
CA SER A 163 0.82 9.31 -0.89
C SER A 163 0.17 10.64 -0.54
N ILE A 164 0.61 11.75 -1.15
CA ILE A 164 -0.02 13.06 -0.97
C ILE A 164 -1.50 13.01 -1.39
N ALA A 165 -1.80 12.45 -2.55
CA ALA A 165 -3.18 12.30 -3.01
C ALA A 165 -4.00 11.42 -2.04
N GLY A 166 -3.40 10.35 -1.47
CA GLY A 166 -4.04 9.46 -0.49
C GLY A 166 -4.42 10.14 0.81
N VAL A 167 -3.71 11.20 1.20
CA VAL A 167 -4.07 12.05 2.35
C VAL A 167 -5.23 12.99 1.99
N PHE A 168 -5.06 13.76 0.91
CA PHE A 168 -5.97 14.87 0.61
C PHE A 168 -7.28 14.42 -0.03
N VAL A 169 -7.27 13.47 -0.98
CA VAL A 169 -8.47 13.09 -1.72
C VAL A 169 -9.57 12.54 -0.82
N PRO A 170 -9.30 11.58 0.09
CA PRO A 170 -10.33 11.11 1.00
C PRO A 170 -10.80 12.18 1.97
N VAL A 171 -9.89 13.01 2.51
CA VAL A 171 -10.24 14.10 3.43
C VAL A 171 -11.14 15.13 2.77
N LEU A 172 -10.92 15.43 1.49
CA LEU A 172 -11.78 16.35 0.72
C LEU A 172 -13.12 15.72 0.33
N LEU A 173 -13.16 14.40 0.15
CA LEU A 173 -14.38 13.69 -0.24
C LEU A 173 -15.26 13.34 0.96
N ILE A 174 -14.71 13.28 2.17
CA ILE A 174 -15.48 13.06 3.39
C ILE A 174 -15.78 14.41 4.05
N PRO A 175 -17.06 14.80 4.19
CA PRO A 175 -17.42 15.97 4.95
C PRO A 175 -16.94 15.85 6.39
N GLN A 176 -16.35 16.91 6.91
CA GLN A 176 -15.80 16.95 8.26
C GLN A 176 -16.92 16.66 9.29
N ILE A 177 -16.60 15.85 10.30
CA ILE A 177 -17.47 15.54 11.42
C ILE A 177 -17.76 16.87 12.15
N GLY A 178 -18.99 17.37 12.03
CA GLY A 178 -19.42 18.64 12.63
C GLY A 178 -20.11 19.60 11.65
N ALA A 179 -19.96 19.44 10.36
CA ALA A 179 -20.82 20.10 9.38
C ALA A 179 -22.09 19.26 9.18
N THR A 180 -23.23 19.90 9.04
CA THR A 180 -24.58 19.31 8.91
C THR A 180 -24.80 18.41 7.69
N ASN A 181 -23.75 17.93 7.06
CA ASN A 181 -23.75 17.12 5.86
C ASN A 181 -23.31 15.68 6.18
N VAL A 182 -24.17 14.74 5.87
CA VAL A 182 -23.95 13.28 5.94
C VAL A 182 -22.63 12.93 5.25
N PRO A 183 -21.75 12.15 5.89
CA PRO A 183 -20.51 11.69 5.25
C PRO A 183 -20.87 10.93 3.97
N ARG A 184 -20.25 11.32 2.85
CA ARG A 184 -20.48 10.65 1.56
C ARG A 184 -20.03 9.20 1.57
N TRP A 185 -19.03 8.87 2.41
CA TRP A 185 -18.39 7.58 2.45
C TRP A 185 -18.16 7.14 3.91
N SER A 186 -18.58 5.95 4.26
CA SER A 186 -18.25 5.33 5.54
C SER A 186 -16.78 4.86 5.56
N ILE A 187 -16.20 4.64 6.74
CA ILE A 187 -14.85 4.05 6.88
C ILE A 187 -14.78 2.71 6.13
N GLU A 188 -15.83 1.91 6.21
CA GLU A 188 -15.95 0.62 5.54
C GLU A 188 -15.90 0.75 4.01
N GLU A 189 -16.66 1.69 3.43
CA GLU A 189 -16.64 1.95 1.98
C GLU A 189 -15.25 2.37 1.50
N VAL A 190 -14.51 3.14 2.28
CA VAL A 190 -13.13 3.54 1.95
C VAL A 190 -12.20 2.33 1.93
N PHE A 191 -12.31 1.41 2.89
CA PHE A 191 -11.54 0.16 2.88
C PHE A 191 -11.95 -0.75 1.72
N HIS A 192 -13.23 -0.84 1.37
CA HIS A 192 -13.69 -1.57 0.19
C HIS A 192 -13.09 -1.02 -1.11
N ILE A 193 -13.06 0.31 -1.27
CA ILE A 193 -12.45 0.96 -2.43
C ILE A 193 -10.93 0.72 -2.44
N ALA A 194 -10.24 0.90 -1.32
CA ALA A 194 -8.80 0.68 -1.21
C ALA A 194 -8.43 -0.77 -1.49
N GLY A 195 -9.22 -1.73 -0.98
CA GLY A 195 -9.05 -3.16 -1.25
C GLY A 195 -9.27 -3.50 -2.72
N GLY A 196 -10.38 -3.01 -3.31
CA GLY A 196 -10.67 -3.17 -4.73
C GLY A 196 -9.59 -2.57 -5.63
N LEU A 197 -9.08 -1.38 -5.27
CA LEU A 197 -7.97 -0.74 -5.97
C LEU A 197 -6.70 -1.61 -5.89
N THR A 198 -6.37 -2.15 -4.71
CA THR A 198 -5.20 -3.02 -4.52
C THR A 198 -5.30 -4.32 -5.33
N MET A 199 -6.48 -4.94 -5.40
CA MET A 199 -6.73 -6.09 -6.28
C MET A 199 -6.54 -5.68 -7.75
N GLY A 200 -7.03 -4.51 -8.14
CA GLY A 200 -6.83 -3.94 -9.48
C GLY A 200 -5.35 -3.73 -9.84
N LEU A 201 -4.52 -3.31 -8.86
CA LEU A 201 -3.06 -3.24 -9.04
C LEU A 201 -2.47 -4.63 -9.32
N GLY A 202 -2.97 -5.68 -8.67
CA GLY A 202 -2.58 -7.06 -8.97
C GLY A 202 -2.89 -7.45 -10.42
N VAL A 203 -4.07 -7.10 -10.92
CA VAL A 203 -4.43 -7.33 -12.33
C VAL A 203 -3.53 -6.53 -13.28
N LEU A 204 -3.23 -5.28 -12.92
CA LEU A 204 -2.31 -4.45 -13.71
C LEU A 204 -0.90 -5.07 -13.79
N CYS A 205 -0.39 -5.62 -12.69
CA CYS A 205 0.89 -6.34 -12.68
C CYS A 205 0.88 -7.54 -13.63
N TRP A 206 -0.23 -8.27 -13.68
CA TRP A 206 -0.37 -9.40 -14.60
C TRP A 206 -0.39 -8.96 -16.07
N LEU A 207 -1.07 -7.87 -16.39
CA LEU A 207 -1.12 -7.29 -17.73
C LEU A 207 0.25 -6.71 -18.16
N MET A 208 1.00 -6.15 -17.21
CA MET A 208 2.32 -5.58 -17.49
C MET A 208 3.30 -6.61 -18.07
N ASP A 209 3.25 -7.85 -17.65
CA ASP A 209 4.14 -8.89 -18.20
C ASP A 209 3.95 -9.07 -19.70
N ARG A 210 2.75 -8.85 -20.24
CA ARG A 210 2.51 -8.85 -21.67
C ARG A 210 3.23 -7.71 -22.38
N TRP A 211 3.34 -6.54 -21.75
CA TRP A 211 4.01 -5.36 -22.31
C TRP A 211 5.53 -5.43 -22.16
N PHE A 212 6.02 -6.13 -21.15
CA PHE A 212 7.46 -6.37 -20.98
C PHE A 212 7.96 -7.53 -21.86
N ASN A 213 7.13 -8.57 -22.10
CA ASN A 213 7.49 -9.75 -22.87
C ASN A 213 7.14 -9.66 -24.39
N SER A 214 6.43 -8.63 -24.84
CA SER A 214 5.96 -8.54 -26.24
C SER A 214 7.06 -8.33 -27.29
N LYS A 215 8.35 -8.38 -26.92
CA LYS A 215 9.49 -8.27 -27.82
C LYS A 215 10.32 -9.56 -27.93
N THR A 216 9.76 -10.70 -27.55
CA THR A 216 10.45 -12.00 -27.65
C THR A 216 9.79 -12.93 -28.69
N ILE A 217 9.10 -12.37 -29.71
CA ILE A 217 8.62 -13.11 -30.88
C ILE A 217 9.22 -12.45 -32.12
#